data_7074f0505351bdbcf86db8853539ad2d
#
_entry.id   7074f0505351bdbcf86db8853539ad2d
#
_cell.length_a   1.000
_cell.length_b   1.000
_cell.length_c   1.000
_cell.angle_alpha   90.00
_cell.angle_beta   90.00
_cell.angle_gamma   90.00
#
_symmetry.space_group_name_H-M   'P 1'
#
loop_
_entity.id
_entity.type
_entity.pdbx_description
1 polymer ?
#
loop_
_entity_poly.entity_id
_entity_poly.type
_entity_poly.pdbx_seq_one_letter_code
_entity_poly.pdbx_strand_id
1 'polypeptide(L)'
;MLLALRLGALAALASGLAPPQVSPATPLRRGFEVVATFDTSTLDGATRAPLALQVLDPRRFPTPSKAKRACRRAEVALNGRTARCGDDVNVGDVLELRARTCVESYLQARFRSAKAPFELKVAYEDDYLAVVVKPSGRPTHSEGQGRMNLRSAVPFALRPPAKIDDGDRALSRPQPVHRLDKATSGLVLCAKTKNAAVECSRMFAERRVKKRYAAVLLGAPESPRGVVDADIPVSVNGVTTPRSARTVYAVERVVPSLKAESLTLVHFAPRTGRTHQLRRHAADVLRCPIVGDALYDGGGAAAMQFRRRGLFLCARYLELDHPCVPGERLRVEIPLPAKFDDLLARESDRFERLA
;
A
#
# COMPACT_ATOMS: atom_id res chain seq x y z
N MET A 1 -39.06 14.48 -11.67
CA MET A 1 -38.81 13.02 -11.46
C MET A 1 -39.89 12.35 -10.59
N LEU A 2 -40.97 13.02 -10.22
CA LEU A 2 -42.12 12.44 -9.47
C LEU A 2 -43.31 12.07 -10.35
N LEU A 3 -43.26 12.30 -11.65
CA LEU A 3 -44.40 12.05 -12.58
C LEU A 3 -44.34 10.66 -13.24
N ALA A 4 -43.18 10.04 -13.29
CA ALA A 4 -43.00 8.70 -13.91
C ALA A 4 -43.47 7.53 -13.03
N LEU A 5 -43.57 7.74 -11.71
CA LEU A 5 -44.02 6.70 -10.75
C LEU A 5 -45.55 6.61 -10.63
N ARG A 6 -46.34 7.58 -11.20
CA ARG A 6 -47.81 7.58 -11.14
C ARG A 6 -48.47 6.90 -12.34
N LEU A 7 -47.78 6.74 -13.46
CA LEU A 7 -48.34 6.09 -14.67
C LEU A 7 -48.24 4.54 -14.65
N GLY A 8 -47.30 4.00 -13.90
CA GLY A 8 -47.20 2.54 -13.74
C GLY A 8 -48.27 1.92 -12.83
N ALA A 9 -48.80 2.68 -11.89
CA ALA A 9 -49.81 2.19 -10.97
C ALA A 9 -51.24 2.13 -11.55
N LEU A 10 -51.52 2.88 -12.63
CA LEU A 10 -52.86 2.86 -13.28
C LEU A 10 -53.03 1.73 -14.29
N ALA A 11 -51.95 1.18 -14.85
CA ALA A 11 -52.01 0.07 -15.79
C ALA A 11 -52.27 -1.28 -15.10
N ALA A 12 -51.89 -1.45 -13.84
CA ALA A 12 -52.08 -2.68 -13.09
C ALA A 12 -53.51 -2.91 -12.56
N LEU A 13 -54.32 -1.87 -12.51
CA LEU A 13 -55.74 -1.97 -12.07
C LEU A 13 -56.70 -2.53 -13.16
N ALA A 14 -56.26 -2.62 -14.40
CA ALA A 14 -57.10 -3.07 -15.52
C ALA A 14 -56.97 -4.58 -15.80
N SER A 15 -56.01 -5.33 -15.21
CA SER A 15 -55.74 -6.72 -15.50
C SER A 15 -56.07 -7.72 -14.37
N GLY A 16 -56.67 -7.29 -13.27
CA GLY A 16 -57.10 -8.18 -12.18
C GLY A 16 -55.99 -9.00 -11.52
N LEU A 17 -54.73 -8.73 -11.83
CA LEU A 17 -53.58 -9.32 -11.20
C LEU A 17 -53.20 -8.48 -9.96
N ALA A 18 -53.25 -9.09 -8.79
CA ALA A 18 -52.74 -8.47 -7.60
C ALA A 18 -51.28 -8.02 -7.82
N PRO A 19 -50.91 -6.80 -7.41
CA PRO A 19 -49.49 -6.38 -7.53
C PRO A 19 -48.61 -7.38 -6.80
N PRO A 20 -47.43 -7.72 -7.34
CA PRO A 20 -46.53 -8.63 -6.69
C PRO A 20 -46.26 -8.07 -5.28
N GLN A 21 -46.55 -8.87 -4.26
CA GLN A 21 -46.24 -8.50 -2.88
C GLN A 21 -44.73 -8.36 -2.77
N VAL A 22 -44.26 -7.13 -2.80
CA VAL A 22 -42.87 -6.80 -2.43
C VAL A 22 -42.78 -7.12 -0.95
N SER A 23 -42.21 -8.27 -0.63
CA SER A 23 -41.82 -8.59 0.76
C SER A 23 -41.03 -7.41 1.29
N PRO A 24 -41.27 -6.97 2.55
CA PRO A 24 -40.56 -5.82 3.11
C PRO A 24 -39.06 -6.07 2.94
N ALA A 25 -38.40 -5.13 2.30
CA ALA A 25 -36.97 -5.22 2.03
C ALA A 25 -36.25 -5.59 3.31
N THR A 26 -35.61 -6.75 3.33
CA THR A 26 -34.78 -7.16 4.46
C THR A 26 -33.79 -6.03 4.69
N PRO A 27 -33.72 -5.48 5.91
CA PRO A 27 -32.89 -4.29 6.14
C PRO A 27 -31.47 -4.58 5.67
N LEU A 28 -30.91 -3.66 4.86
CA LEU A 28 -29.52 -3.74 4.39
C LEU A 28 -28.64 -4.11 5.56
N ARG A 29 -27.83 -5.14 5.41
CA ARG A 29 -26.79 -5.42 6.41
C ARG A 29 -25.99 -4.14 6.62
N ARG A 30 -25.85 -3.69 7.87
CA ARG A 30 -25.04 -2.50 8.19
C ARG A 30 -23.70 -2.61 7.47
N GLY A 31 -23.31 -1.55 6.77
CA GLY A 31 -22.03 -1.49 6.10
C GLY A 31 -22.03 -1.77 4.59
N PHE A 32 -23.19 -1.85 3.96
CA PHE A 32 -23.33 -1.93 2.51
C PHE A 32 -24.34 -0.90 2.01
N GLU A 33 -24.05 -0.31 0.85
CA GLU A 33 -24.96 0.53 0.08
C GLU A 33 -25.19 -0.12 -1.30
N VAL A 34 -26.37 0.05 -1.86
CA VAL A 34 -26.69 -0.41 -3.22
C VAL A 34 -26.09 0.60 -4.20
N VAL A 35 -25.19 0.15 -5.05
CA VAL A 35 -24.54 0.97 -6.09
C VAL A 35 -25.08 0.71 -7.48
N ALA A 36 -25.78 -0.38 -7.68
CA ALA A 36 -26.50 -0.70 -8.92
C ALA A 36 -27.56 -1.75 -8.65
N THR A 37 -28.72 -1.61 -9.31
CA THR A 37 -29.78 -2.62 -9.41
C THR A 37 -29.89 -3.03 -10.87
N PHE A 38 -29.91 -4.31 -11.13
CA PHE A 38 -29.95 -4.84 -12.47
C PHE A 38 -31.35 -5.36 -12.81
N ASP A 39 -31.82 -5.00 -14.00
CA ASP A 39 -33.02 -5.57 -14.59
C ASP A 39 -32.72 -6.96 -15.14
N THR A 40 -33.33 -7.98 -14.54
CA THR A 40 -33.15 -9.37 -14.93
C THR A 40 -34.09 -9.82 -16.04
N SER A 41 -34.96 -8.93 -16.53
CA SER A 41 -35.90 -9.23 -17.66
C SER A 41 -35.16 -9.56 -18.97
N THR A 42 -33.93 -9.15 -19.09
CA THR A 42 -33.07 -9.39 -20.27
C THR A 42 -32.36 -10.76 -20.24
N LEU A 43 -32.53 -11.55 -19.18
CA LEU A 43 -31.93 -12.88 -19.07
C LEU A 43 -32.79 -13.92 -19.85
N ASP A 44 -32.10 -14.77 -20.60
CA ASP A 44 -32.74 -15.89 -21.31
C ASP A 44 -32.94 -17.09 -20.36
N GLY A 45 -33.80 -16.94 -19.34
CA GLY A 45 -34.09 -17.97 -18.36
C GLY A 45 -33.18 -17.95 -17.12
N ALA A 46 -33.25 -18.99 -16.30
CA ALA A 46 -32.49 -19.12 -15.07
C ALA A 46 -30.99 -19.26 -15.35
N THR A 47 -30.19 -18.44 -14.70
CA THR A 47 -28.73 -18.48 -14.84
C THR A 47 -28.01 -18.27 -13.49
N ARG A 48 -26.79 -18.77 -13.34
CA ARG A 48 -26.02 -18.59 -12.09
C ARG A 48 -25.66 -17.14 -11.87
N ALA A 49 -25.72 -16.67 -10.63
CA ALA A 49 -25.46 -15.27 -10.26
C ALA A 49 -24.16 -14.67 -10.86
N PRO A 50 -23.00 -15.36 -10.93
CA PRO A 50 -21.84 -14.83 -11.62
C PRO A 50 -22.01 -14.67 -13.13
N LEU A 51 -22.79 -15.51 -13.77
CA LEU A 51 -23.05 -15.42 -15.21
C LEU A 51 -24.06 -14.30 -15.49
N ALA A 52 -25.11 -14.19 -14.66
CA ALA A 52 -26.06 -13.08 -14.73
C ALA A 52 -25.33 -11.72 -14.67
N LEU A 53 -24.37 -11.56 -13.75
CA LEU A 53 -23.57 -10.32 -13.64
C LEU A 53 -22.75 -10.03 -14.92
N GLN A 54 -22.23 -11.06 -15.59
CA GLN A 54 -21.50 -10.87 -16.84
C GLN A 54 -22.41 -10.42 -17.99
N VAL A 55 -23.62 -10.97 -18.06
CA VAL A 55 -24.62 -10.60 -19.08
C VAL A 55 -25.13 -9.19 -18.82
N LEU A 56 -25.47 -8.86 -17.56
CA LEU A 56 -26.09 -7.59 -17.19
C LEU A 56 -25.12 -6.42 -17.13
N ASP A 57 -23.83 -6.66 -16.78
CA ASP A 57 -22.79 -5.62 -16.76
C ASP A 57 -21.43 -6.17 -17.22
N PRO A 58 -21.26 -6.44 -18.53
CA PRO A 58 -20.01 -6.98 -19.07
C PRO A 58 -18.81 -6.05 -18.91
N ARG A 59 -19.04 -4.73 -18.82
CA ARG A 59 -17.94 -3.76 -18.57
C ARG A 59 -17.38 -3.91 -17.18
N ARG A 60 -18.22 -4.10 -16.18
CA ARG A 60 -17.80 -4.26 -14.78
C ARG A 60 -17.34 -5.70 -14.50
N PHE A 61 -17.95 -6.69 -15.13
CA PHE A 61 -17.66 -8.12 -14.96
C PHE A 61 -17.22 -8.81 -16.27
N PRO A 62 -16.09 -8.40 -16.87
CA PRO A 62 -15.63 -8.93 -18.17
C PRO A 62 -15.20 -10.42 -18.11
N THR A 63 -15.07 -11.01 -16.91
CA THR A 63 -14.64 -12.40 -16.73
C THR A 63 -15.44 -13.11 -15.63
N PRO A 64 -15.67 -14.45 -15.76
CA PRO A 64 -16.32 -15.24 -14.70
C PRO A 64 -15.63 -15.12 -13.34
N SER A 65 -14.31 -15.04 -13.34
CA SER A 65 -13.50 -14.92 -12.11
C SER A 65 -13.79 -13.62 -11.36
N LYS A 66 -14.01 -12.51 -12.08
CA LYS A 66 -14.34 -11.22 -11.47
C LYS A 66 -15.74 -11.22 -10.86
N ALA A 67 -16.72 -11.80 -11.56
CA ALA A 67 -18.08 -11.96 -11.07
C ALA A 67 -18.15 -12.91 -9.86
N LYS A 68 -17.49 -14.08 -9.91
CA LYS A 68 -17.39 -15.02 -8.76
C LYS A 68 -16.74 -14.34 -7.54
N ARG A 69 -15.77 -13.46 -7.76
CA ARG A 69 -15.12 -12.71 -6.68
C ARG A 69 -16.08 -11.74 -6.00
N ALA A 70 -16.95 -11.05 -6.75
CA ALA A 70 -17.97 -10.16 -6.19
C ALA A 70 -18.95 -10.93 -5.29
N CYS A 71 -19.47 -12.08 -5.75
CA CYS A 71 -20.34 -12.94 -4.94
C CYS A 71 -19.63 -13.42 -3.66
N ARG A 72 -18.39 -13.92 -3.75
CA ARG A 72 -17.60 -14.37 -2.58
C ARG A 72 -17.31 -13.26 -1.57
N ARG A 73 -17.31 -12.00 -1.99
CA ARG A 73 -17.12 -10.83 -1.14
C ARG A 73 -18.40 -10.28 -0.56
N ALA A 74 -19.53 -10.94 -0.82
CA ALA A 74 -20.85 -10.47 -0.44
C ALA A 74 -21.21 -9.09 -1.05
N GLU A 75 -20.58 -8.74 -2.18
CA GLU A 75 -20.86 -7.50 -2.93
C GLU A 75 -22.09 -7.63 -3.82
N VAL A 76 -22.74 -8.80 -3.87
CA VAL A 76 -23.94 -9.07 -4.69
C VAL A 76 -25.06 -9.52 -3.79
N ALA A 77 -26.25 -9.00 -4.04
CA ALA A 77 -27.47 -9.48 -3.41
C ALA A 77 -28.49 -9.93 -4.47
N LEU A 78 -29.25 -10.96 -4.12
CA LEU A 78 -30.35 -11.51 -4.89
C LEU A 78 -31.59 -11.45 -3.99
N ASN A 79 -32.60 -10.73 -4.41
CA ASN A 79 -33.85 -10.54 -3.66
C ASN A 79 -33.60 -10.13 -2.19
N GLY A 80 -32.71 -9.14 -1.98
CA GLY A 80 -32.37 -8.63 -0.65
C GLY A 80 -31.37 -9.48 0.16
N ARG A 81 -31.13 -10.76 -0.18
CA ARG A 81 -30.13 -11.61 0.50
C ARG A 81 -28.78 -11.63 -0.23
N THR A 82 -27.70 -11.89 0.51
CA THR A 82 -26.38 -12.05 -0.11
C THR A 82 -26.37 -13.22 -1.10
N ALA A 83 -26.03 -12.95 -2.36
CA ALA A 83 -25.94 -13.96 -3.39
C ALA A 83 -24.66 -14.80 -3.28
N ARG A 84 -24.81 -16.12 -3.47
CA ARG A 84 -23.70 -17.08 -3.58
C ARG A 84 -23.39 -17.37 -5.05
N CYS A 85 -22.22 -17.88 -5.35
CA CYS A 85 -21.85 -18.24 -6.73
C CYS A 85 -22.72 -19.35 -7.33
N GLY A 86 -23.39 -20.14 -6.50
CA GLY A 86 -24.27 -21.23 -6.91
C GLY A 86 -25.75 -20.85 -6.97
N ASP A 87 -26.12 -19.64 -6.60
CA ASP A 87 -27.52 -19.21 -6.64
C ASP A 87 -27.97 -18.98 -8.08
N ASP A 88 -29.18 -19.44 -8.40
CA ASP A 88 -29.83 -19.17 -9.68
C ASP A 88 -30.54 -17.81 -9.61
N VAL A 89 -30.42 -17.06 -10.68
CA VAL A 89 -31.10 -15.78 -10.92
C VAL A 89 -32.12 -16.03 -12.04
N ASN A 90 -33.37 -15.74 -11.76
CA ASN A 90 -34.49 -15.92 -12.72
C ASN A 90 -34.92 -14.54 -13.24
N VAL A 91 -35.65 -14.55 -14.33
CA VAL A 91 -36.35 -13.37 -14.83
C VAL A 91 -37.30 -12.85 -13.75
N GLY A 92 -37.25 -11.55 -13.45
CA GLY A 92 -38.01 -10.90 -12.38
C GLY A 92 -37.37 -10.89 -11.01
N ASP A 93 -36.23 -11.58 -10.82
CA ASP A 93 -35.44 -11.42 -9.59
C ASP A 93 -34.79 -10.04 -9.50
N VAL A 94 -34.62 -9.56 -8.28
CA VAL A 94 -33.89 -8.29 -8.02
C VAL A 94 -32.43 -8.64 -7.73
N LEU A 95 -31.55 -8.34 -8.68
CA LEU A 95 -30.10 -8.50 -8.52
C LEU A 95 -29.47 -7.14 -8.24
N GLU A 96 -28.79 -7.00 -7.11
CA GLU A 96 -28.16 -5.77 -6.68
C GLU A 96 -26.66 -5.93 -6.55
N LEU A 97 -25.91 -4.94 -7.00
CA LEU A 97 -24.51 -4.78 -6.63
C LEU A 97 -24.42 -3.84 -5.44
N ARG A 98 -23.68 -4.26 -4.44
CA ARG A 98 -23.50 -3.53 -3.19
C ARG A 98 -22.02 -3.18 -2.98
N ALA A 99 -21.75 -1.91 -2.70
CA ALA A 99 -20.45 -1.50 -2.19
C ALA A 99 -20.46 -1.54 -0.67
N ARG A 100 -19.36 -1.93 -0.07
CA ARG A 100 -19.17 -1.78 1.37
C ARG A 100 -18.97 -0.31 1.70
N THR A 101 -19.67 0.16 2.72
CA THR A 101 -19.37 1.47 3.27
C THR A 101 -17.93 1.50 3.79
N CYS A 102 -17.32 2.66 3.73
CA CYS A 102 -15.96 2.89 4.16
C CYS A 102 -15.71 2.37 5.58
N VAL A 103 -16.59 2.71 6.52
CA VAL A 103 -16.51 2.32 7.94
C VAL A 103 -16.51 0.79 8.10
N GLU A 104 -17.41 0.09 7.41
CA GLU A 104 -17.50 -1.38 7.51
C GLU A 104 -16.27 -2.07 6.91
N SER A 105 -15.73 -1.55 5.82
CA SER A 105 -14.52 -2.08 5.20
C SER A 105 -13.32 -2.05 6.16
N TYR A 106 -13.14 -0.95 6.87
CA TYR A 106 -12.09 -0.80 7.88
C TYR A 106 -12.35 -1.66 9.11
N LEU A 107 -13.59 -1.70 9.61
CA LEU A 107 -13.98 -2.51 10.76
C LEU A 107 -13.76 -4.00 10.50
N GLN A 108 -14.12 -4.51 9.32
CA GLN A 108 -13.88 -5.92 8.98
C GLN A 108 -12.39 -6.29 8.97
N ALA A 109 -11.50 -5.37 8.56
CA ALA A 109 -10.07 -5.59 8.64
C ALA A 109 -9.59 -5.70 10.10
N ARG A 110 -10.19 -4.94 11.01
CA ARG A 110 -9.90 -4.98 12.46
C ARG A 110 -10.45 -6.24 13.14
N PHE A 111 -11.68 -6.63 12.86
CA PHE A 111 -12.32 -7.78 13.50
C PHE A 111 -11.71 -9.14 13.15
N ARG A 112 -11.00 -9.25 12.02
CA ARG A 112 -10.26 -10.48 11.69
C ARG A 112 -9.04 -10.72 12.56
N SER A 113 -8.60 -9.71 13.30
CA SER A 113 -7.51 -9.80 14.26
C SER A 113 -7.86 -8.87 15.42
N ALA A 114 -8.15 -9.40 16.59
CA ALA A 114 -8.55 -8.63 17.77
C ALA A 114 -7.48 -7.63 18.25
N LYS A 115 -6.26 -7.69 17.71
CA LYS A 115 -5.12 -6.84 18.09
C LYS A 115 -4.27 -6.48 16.87
N ALA A 116 -3.79 -5.22 16.81
CA ALA A 116 -2.79 -4.79 15.84
C ALA A 116 -1.53 -5.66 15.97
N PRO A 117 -0.92 -6.08 14.85
CA PRO A 117 0.31 -6.88 14.92
C PRO A 117 1.48 -6.14 15.57
N PHE A 118 1.53 -4.83 15.44
CA PHE A 118 2.46 -3.92 16.12
C PHE A 118 1.94 -2.48 16.00
N GLU A 119 2.44 -1.61 16.86
CA GLU A 119 2.14 -0.17 16.80
C GLU A 119 2.78 0.46 15.56
N LEU A 120 2.03 1.35 14.89
CA LEU A 120 2.44 2.00 13.67
C LEU A 120 2.21 3.52 13.78
N LYS A 121 3.31 4.28 13.71
CA LYS A 121 3.26 5.74 13.72
C LYS A 121 2.78 6.26 12.36
N VAL A 122 1.79 7.14 12.38
CA VAL A 122 1.28 7.87 11.20
C VAL A 122 1.96 9.23 11.16
N ALA A 123 2.62 9.54 10.04
CA ALA A 123 3.31 10.83 9.83
C ALA A 123 2.42 11.83 9.09
N TYR A 124 1.49 11.36 8.27
CA TYR A 124 0.48 12.15 7.56
C TYR A 124 -0.74 11.28 7.26
N GLU A 125 -1.93 11.86 7.27
CA GLU A 125 -3.16 11.19 6.87
C GLU A 125 -4.24 12.18 6.45
N ASP A 126 -4.87 11.92 5.29
CA ASP A 126 -6.10 12.54 4.79
C ASP A 126 -7.16 11.49 4.43
N ASP A 127 -8.18 11.86 3.65
CA ASP A 127 -9.23 10.93 3.22
C ASP A 127 -8.77 9.95 2.11
N TYR A 128 -7.73 10.26 1.35
CA TYR A 128 -7.31 9.49 0.18
C TYR A 128 -6.10 8.61 0.44
N LEU A 129 -5.16 9.11 1.24
CA LEU A 129 -3.88 8.46 1.50
C LEU A 129 -3.36 8.71 2.91
N ALA A 130 -2.30 8.01 3.26
CA ALA A 130 -1.54 8.25 4.48
C ALA A 130 -0.06 7.93 4.27
N VAL A 131 0.81 8.56 5.05
CA VAL A 131 2.23 8.21 5.13
C VAL A 131 2.51 7.69 6.52
N VAL A 132 2.98 6.46 6.59
CA VAL A 132 3.28 5.77 7.85
C VAL A 132 4.77 5.53 8.02
N VAL A 133 5.24 5.40 9.26
CA VAL A 133 6.64 5.10 9.57
C VAL A 133 6.80 3.61 9.81
N LYS A 134 7.33 2.89 8.83
CA LYS A 134 7.62 1.45 8.96
C LYS A 134 8.81 1.24 9.92
N PRO A 135 8.65 0.45 10.99
CA PRO A 135 9.79 0.09 11.83
C PRO A 135 10.76 -0.84 11.09
N SER A 136 12.03 -0.81 11.49
CA SER A 136 13.03 -1.79 11.04
C SER A 136 12.64 -3.20 11.49
N GLY A 137 13.05 -4.22 10.73
CA GLY A 137 12.76 -5.63 11.03
C GLY A 137 11.36 -6.10 10.61
N ARG A 138 10.48 -5.23 10.14
CA ARG A 138 9.15 -5.58 9.65
C ARG A 138 9.09 -5.50 8.12
N PRO A 139 8.70 -6.56 7.39
CA PRO A 139 8.52 -6.48 5.95
C PRO A 139 7.31 -5.61 5.60
N THR A 140 7.32 -4.99 4.43
CA THR A 140 6.16 -4.24 3.90
C THR A 140 5.02 -5.19 3.54
N HIS A 141 5.35 -6.28 2.86
CA HIS A 141 4.47 -7.39 2.53
C HIS A 141 5.15 -8.67 2.97
N SER A 142 4.41 -9.70 3.36
CA SER A 142 4.93 -11.05 3.55
C SER A 142 4.33 -12.00 2.52
N GLU A 143 5.14 -12.90 2.04
CA GLU A 143 4.68 -14.08 1.32
C GLU A 143 4.18 -15.08 2.37
N GLY A 144 2.96 -15.60 2.18
CA GLY A 144 2.33 -16.53 3.12
C GLY A 144 1.45 -15.86 4.19
N GLN A 145 1.09 -16.63 5.23
CA GLN A 145 0.12 -16.25 6.26
C GLN A 145 0.68 -15.38 7.40
N GLY A 146 1.92 -14.92 7.32
CA GLY A 146 2.55 -14.12 8.36
C GLY A 146 1.90 -12.75 8.53
N ARG A 147 1.34 -12.47 9.74
CA ARG A 147 0.66 -11.20 10.04
C ARG A 147 1.59 -10.07 10.47
N MET A 148 2.86 -10.35 10.74
CA MET A 148 3.84 -9.38 11.27
C MET A 148 4.47 -8.53 10.17
N ASN A 149 3.65 -7.91 9.31
CA ASN A 149 4.06 -7.05 8.20
C ASN A 149 3.28 -5.74 8.19
N LEU A 150 3.82 -4.71 7.48
CA LEU A 150 3.22 -3.39 7.43
C LEU A 150 1.78 -3.42 6.89
N ARG A 151 1.53 -4.15 5.80
CA ARG A 151 0.20 -4.26 5.19
C ARG A 151 -0.86 -4.76 6.17
N SER A 152 -0.47 -5.62 7.13
CA SER A 152 -1.38 -6.12 8.16
C SER A 152 -1.60 -5.11 9.30
N ALA A 153 -0.65 -4.22 9.58
CA ALA A 153 -0.76 -3.21 10.63
C ALA A 153 -1.52 -1.95 10.18
N VAL A 154 -1.36 -1.53 8.92
CA VAL A 154 -1.94 -0.30 8.37
C VAL A 154 -3.44 -0.12 8.67
N PRO A 155 -4.32 -1.14 8.51
CA PRO A 155 -5.76 -0.96 8.78
C PRO A 155 -6.11 -0.68 10.25
N PHE A 156 -5.18 -0.90 11.17
CA PHE A 156 -5.36 -0.61 12.59
C PHE A 156 -4.90 0.79 12.98
N ALA A 157 -4.02 1.38 12.19
CA ALA A 157 -3.44 2.68 12.46
C ALA A 157 -4.21 3.83 11.78
N LEU A 158 -4.82 3.57 10.62
CA LEU A 158 -5.45 4.61 9.82
C LEU A 158 -6.95 4.74 10.12
N ARG A 159 -7.47 5.96 9.99
CA ARG A 159 -8.91 6.27 10.07
C ARG A 159 -9.59 5.93 8.75
N PRO A 160 -10.88 5.57 8.75
CA PRO A 160 -11.69 5.52 7.54
C PRO A 160 -11.70 6.89 6.83
N PRO A 161 -11.75 6.95 5.48
CA PRO A 161 -12.07 8.18 4.77
C PRO A 161 -13.41 8.75 5.26
N ALA A 162 -13.47 10.04 5.55
CA ALA A 162 -14.72 10.72 5.93
C ALA A 162 -15.50 11.17 4.69
N LYS A 163 -14.78 11.56 3.63
CA LYS A 163 -15.35 11.96 2.33
C LYS A 163 -14.61 11.22 1.21
N ILE A 164 -15.33 10.87 0.17
CA ILE A 164 -14.80 10.24 -1.04
C ILE A 164 -15.53 10.91 -2.21
N ASP A 165 -14.78 11.33 -3.23
CA ASP A 165 -15.33 11.94 -4.42
C ASP A 165 -16.19 10.95 -5.20
N ASP A 166 -17.17 11.49 -5.94
CA ASP A 166 -18.01 10.71 -6.83
C ASP A 166 -17.15 9.93 -7.84
N GLY A 167 -17.45 8.63 -7.95
CA GLY A 167 -16.69 7.73 -8.82
C GLY A 167 -15.45 7.09 -8.20
N ASP A 168 -14.99 7.50 -7.01
CA ASP A 168 -13.98 6.78 -6.23
C ASP A 168 -14.64 5.87 -5.18
N ARG A 169 -13.86 5.07 -4.48
CA ARG A 169 -14.32 4.22 -3.39
C ARG A 169 -13.22 3.93 -2.39
N ALA A 170 -13.58 3.80 -1.13
CA ALA A 170 -12.67 3.32 -0.11
C ALA A 170 -12.14 1.93 -0.45
N LEU A 171 -10.88 1.70 -0.18
CA LEU A 171 -10.34 0.34 -0.19
C LEU A 171 -10.91 -0.44 0.99
N SER A 172 -11.25 -1.71 0.76
CA SER A 172 -11.65 -2.61 1.85
C SER A 172 -10.55 -2.78 2.91
N ARG A 173 -9.32 -2.44 2.58
CA ARG A 173 -8.16 -2.33 3.46
C ARG A 173 -7.22 -1.28 2.87
N PRO A 174 -6.84 -0.24 3.63
CA PRO A 174 -5.75 0.63 3.22
C PRO A 174 -4.49 -0.19 3.01
N GLN A 175 -3.69 0.17 2.03
CA GLN A 175 -2.53 -0.65 1.67
C GLN A 175 -1.33 0.18 1.23
N PRO A 176 -0.11 -0.29 1.52
CA PRO A 176 1.10 0.32 0.97
C PRO A 176 1.10 0.30 -0.56
N VAL A 177 1.49 1.40 -1.19
CA VAL A 177 1.62 1.54 -2.65
C VAL A 177 3.07 1.32 -3.14
N HIS A 178 4.01 1.28 -2.23
CA HIS A 178 5.40 0.89 -2.49
C HIS A 178 5.96 0.08 -1.33
N ARG A 179 7.21 -0.33 -1.43
CA ARG A 179 7.85 -1.16 -0.40
C ARG A 179 9.19 -0.60 0.06
N LEU A 180 9.52 -0.90 1.30
CA LEU A 180 10.87 -0.86 1.86
C LEU A 180 11.31 -2.28 2.22
N ASP A 181 12.60 -2.53 2.23
CA ASP A 181 13.16 -3.81 2.68
C ASP A 181 12.82 -4.06 4.15
N LYS A 182 12.84 -5.32 4.57
CA LYS A 182 12.53 -5.73 5.94
C LYS A 182 13.37 -4.94 6.97
N ALA A 183 14.67 -4.81 6.72
CA ALA A 183 15.60 -4.14 7.63
C ALA A 183 15.55 -2.59 7.54
N THR A 184 15.09 -2.01 6.42
CA THR A 184 14.98 -0.57 6.23
C THR A 184 13.80 -0.01 7.01
N SER A 185 14.01 1.10 7.75
CA SER A 185 12.94 1.85 8.42
C SER A 185 12.49 3.07 7.61
N GLY A 186 11.41 3.73 8.01
CA GLY A 186 11.01 5.04 7.50
C GLY A 186 9.70 5.07 6.74
N LEU A 187 9.51 6.14 5.97
CA LEU A 187 8.25 6.51 5.34
C LEU A 187 7.77 5.53 4.28
N VAL A 188 6.51 5.14 4.39
CA VAL A 188 5.79 4.34 3.39
C VAL A 188 4.46 4.99 3.11
N LEU A 189 4.18 5.29 1.83
CA LEU A 189 2.91 5.80 1.36
C LEU A 189 1.88 4.67 1.30
N CYS A 190 0.70 4.92 1.83
CA CYS A 190 -0.45 4.01 1.84
C CYS A 190 -1.65 4.68 1.18
N ALA A 191 -2.37 3.96 0.34
CA ALA A 191 -3.63 4.43 -0.22
C ALA A 191 -4.81 3.96 0.63
N LYS A 192 -5.82 4.83 0.78
CA LYS A 192 -7.09 4.58 1.47
C LYS A 192 -8.23 4.40 0.46
N THR A 193 -8.10 4.99 -0.74
CA THR A 193 -9.09 4.87 -1.82
C THR A 193 -8.52 4.17 -3.04
N LYS A 194 -9.41 3.76 -3.95
CA LYS A 194 -9.01 3.05 -5.17
C LYS A 194 -8.26 3.97 -6.13
N ASN A 195 -8.75 5.19 -6.34
CA ASN A 195 -8.11 6.14 -7.25
C ASN A 195 -6.73 6.54 -6.73
N ALA A 196 -6.59 6.83 -5.42
CA ALA A 196 -5.30 7.07 -4.80
C ALA A 196 -4.33 5.91 -4.99
N ALA A 197 -4.79 4.65 -4.87
CA ALA A 197 -3.93 3.48 -5.09
C ALA A 197 -3.43 3.36 -6.54
N VAL A 198 -4.28 3.63 -7.51
CA VAL A 198 -3.93 3.60 -8.94
C VAL A 198 -2.95 4.72 -9.28
N GLU A 199 -3.30 5.96 -8.91
CA GLU A 199 -2.49 7.14 -9.23
C GLU A 199 -1.13 7.11 -8.52
N CYS A 200 -1.07 6.79 -7.23
CA CYS A 200 0.19 6.64 -6.53
C CYS A 200 1.07 5.55 -7.18
N SER A 201 0.49 4.40 -7.56
CA SER A 201 1.24 3.34 -8.24
C SER A 201 1.82 3.81 -9.58
N ARG A 202 1.05 4.60 -10.35
CA ARG A 202 1.48 5.22 -11.60
C ARG A 202 2.64 6.21 -11.35
N MET A 203 2.51 7.08 -10.34
CA MET A 203 3.55 8.06 -9.99
C MET A 203 4.86 7.39 -9.58
N PHE A 204 4.81 6.24 -8.88
CA PHE A 204 6.01 5.45 -8.58
C PHE A 204 6.62 4.83 -9.83
N ALA A 205 5.81 4.28 -10.74
CA ALA A 205 6.27 3.71 -12.01
C ALA A 205 6.93 4.77 -12.90
N GLU A 206 6.35 5.96 -12.97
CA GLU A 206 6.82 7.13 -13.71
C GLU A 206 7.95 7.90 -12.99
N ARG A 207 8.39 7.45 -11.81
CA ARG A 207 9.46 8.08 -11.00
C ARG A 207 9.18 9.54 -10.59
N ARG A 208 7.92 9.92 -10.47
CA ARG A 208 7.48 11.27 -10.05
C ARG A 208 7.49 11.46 -8.53
N VAL A 209 7.72 10.40 -7.76
CA VAL A 209 7.84 10.46 -6.31
C VAL A 209 9.30 10.67 -5.91
N LYS A 210 9.62 11.83 -5.29
CA LYS A 210 10.94 12.10 -4.75
C LYS A 210 11.09 11.44 -3.37
N LYS A 211 12.23 10.83 -3.14
CA LYS A 211 12.55 10.13 -1.88
C LYS A 211 13.97 10.49 -1.45
N ARG A 212 14.16 10.70 -0.14
CA ARG A 212 15.50 10.82 0.46
C ARG A 212 15.61 9.85 1.63
N TYR A 213 16.78 9.26 1.73
CA TYR A 213 17.15 8.34 2.78
C TYR A 213 18.36 8.87 3.52
N ALA A 214 18.45 8.57 4.80
CA ALA A 214 19.69 8.71 5.56
C ALA A 214 20.27 7.32 5.82
N ALA A 215 21.59 7.21 5.76
CA ALA A 215 22.33 6.00 6.12
C ALA A 215 23.61 6.35 6.88
N VAL A 216 24.07 5.42 7.70
CA VAL A 216 25.43 5.47 8.25
C VAL A 216 26.28 4.42 7.54
N LEU A 217 27.39 4.85 6.95
CA LEU A 217 28.33 3.99 6.22
C LEU A 217 29.54 3.64 7.09
N LEU A 218 30.13 2.50 6.81
CA LEU A 218 31.47 2.12 7.27
C LEU A 218 32.50 2.73 6.32
N GLY A 219 33.40 3.57 6.85
CA GLY A 219 34.31 4.36 6.04
C GLY A 219 33.67 5.64 5.48
N ALA A 220 34.40 6.33 4.61
CA ALA A 220 33.96 7.54 3.93
C ALA A 220 34.11 7.38 2.41
N PRO A 221 33.08 7.78 1.62
CA PRO A 221 33.20 7.86 0.17
C PRO A 221 34.34 8.82 -0.24
N GLU A 222 35.03 8.53 -1.34
CA GLU A 222 36.11 9.36 -1.90
C GLU A 222 35.66 10.81 -2.14
N SER A 223 34.43 11.01 -2.56
CA SER A 223 33.85 12.34 -2.79
C SER A 223 32.70 12.61 -1.82
N PRO A 224 32.57 13.85 -1.29
CA PRO A 224 31.52 14.20 -0.36
C PRO A 224 30.11 14.24 -1.02
N ARG A 225 30.04 14.25 -2.34
CA ARG A 225 28.80 14.20 -3.12
C ARG A 225 29.04 13.57 -4.46
N GLY A 226 28.02 12.92 -5.02
CA GLY A 226 28.14 12.31 -6.32
C GLY A 226 26.89 11.60 -6.80
N VAL A 227 27.04 10.94 -7.93
CA VAL A 227 26.01 10.11 -8.54
C VAL A 227 26.59 8.71 -8.75
N VAL A 228 25.95 7.72 -8.16
CA VAL A 228 26.19 6.31 -8.49
C VAL A 228 25.22 5.95 -9.62
N ASP A 229 25.77 5.63 -10.78
CA ASP A 229 25.04 5.16 -11.96
C ASP A 229 25.64 3.80 -12.34
N ALA A 230 25.07 2.74 -11.81
CA ALA A 230 25.59 1.39 -11.97
C ALA A 230 24.45 0.37 -12.01
N ASP A 231 24.59 -0.62 -12.87
CA ASP A 231 23.58 -1.66 -13.02
C ASP A 231 23.51 -2.56 -11.78
N ILE A 232 22.29 -2.98 -11.44
CA ILE A 232 22.03 -3.93 -10.37
C ILE A 232 21.44 -5.21 -10.96
N PRO A 233 22.00 -6.39 -10.63
CA PRO A 233 21.43 -7.66 -11.05
C PRO A 233 20.05 -7.87 -10.40
N VAL A 234 19.04 -8.10 -11.25
CA VAL A 234 17.65 -8.36 -10.85
C VAL A 234 17.26 -9.74 -11.40
N SER A 235 16.84 -10.63 -10.49
CA SER A 235 16.35 -11.95 -10.86
C SER A 235 14.82 -11.94 -11.01
N VAL A 236 14.34 -12.40 -12.16
CA VAL A 236 12.91 -12.60 -12.45
C VAL A 236 12.76 -14.00 -13.04
N ASN A 237 11.91 -14.82 -12.43
CA ASN A 237 11.70 -16.23 -12.86
C ASN A 237 12.98 -17.04 -13.05
N GLY A 238 13.96 -16.86 -12.15
CA GLY A 238 15.25 -17.56 -12.21
C GLY A 238 16.28 -16.98 -13.18
N VAL A 239 15.90 -16.02 -14.03
CA VAL A 239 16.81 -15.32 -14.94
C VAL A 239 17.28 -14.01 -14.30
N THR A 240 18.60 -13.87 -14.15
CA THR A 240 19.23 -12.66 -13.61
C THR A 240 19.70 -11.77 -14.74
N THR A 241 19.18 -10.53 -14.78
CA THR A 241 19.58 -9.53 -15.78
C THR A 241 20.04 -8.24 -15.10
N PRO A 242 21.07 -7.54 -15.62
CA PRO A 242 21.44 -6.23 -15.14
C PRO A 242 20.31 -5.22 -15.44
N ARG A 243 20.05 -4.33 -14.51
CA ARG A 243 19.06 -3.26 -14.63
C ARG A 243 19.65 -1.96 -14.15
N SER A 244 19.57 -0.93 -15.01
CA SER A 244 20.04 0.40 -14.69
C SER A 244 19.48 0.90 -13.35
N ALA A 245 20.39 1.40 -12.52
CA ALA A 245 20.07 1.96 -11.21
C ALA A 245 20.91 3.22 -10.97
N ARG A 246 20.23 4.30 -10.54
CA ARG A 246 20.86 5.59 -10.33
C ARG A 246 20.51 6.16 -8.96
N THR A 247 21.53 6.58 -8.20
CA THR A 247 21.41 7.17 -6.87
C THR A 247 22.29 8.40 -6.76
N VAL A 248 21.71 9.53 -6.36
CA VAL A 248 22.46 10.72 -5.96
C VAL A 248 22.77 10.59 -4.48
N TYR A 249 23.97 11.00 -4.04
CA TYR A 249 24.33 11.01 -2.63
C TYR A 249 25.05 12.29 -2.23
N ALA A 250 24.94 12.61 -0.93
CA ALA A 250 25.69 13.69 -0.30
C ALA A 250 26.04 13.28 1.13
N VAL A 251 27.31 13.43 1.49
CA VAL A 251 27.81 13.26 2.85
C VAL A 251 27.34 14.45 3.69
N GLU A 252 26.80 14.18 4.87
CA GLU A 252 26.45 15.19 5.86
C GLU A 252 27.55 15.36 6.89
N ARG A 253 28.08 14.23 7.41
CA ARG A 253 29.06 14.24 8.51
C ARG A 253 29.90 12.97 8.46
N VAL A 254 31.21 13.14 8.74
CA VAL A 254 32.14 12.03 8.95
C VAL A 254 32.65 12.12 10.39
N VAL A 255 32.63 11.00 11.11
CA VAL A 255 33.20 10.91 12.45
C VAL A 255 34.27 9.81 12.50
N PRO A 256 35.34 9.97 13.26
CA PRO A 256 36.36 8.96 13.43
C PRO A 256 35.78 7.74 14.19
N SER A 257 36.30 6.55 13.95
CA SER A 257 35.93 5.35 14.67
C SER A 257 37.10 4.41 14.81
N LEU A 258 37.39 3.96 16.03
CA LEU A 258 38.44 2.96 16.29
C LEU A 258 38.11 1.58 15.67
N LYS A 259 36.86 1.35 15.25
CA LYS A 259 36.39 0.08 14.71
C LYS A 259 36.37 0.04 13.19
N ALA A 260 36.26 1.20 12.55
CA ALA A 260 36.02 1.32 11.11
C ALA A 260 36.71 2.54 10.48
N GLU A 261 37.81 2.98 11.07
CA GLU A 261 38.51 4.25 10.70
C GLU A 261 37.58 5.45 10.77
N SER A 262 36.45 5.39 10.10
CA SER A 262 35.40 6.41 10.14
C SER A 262 34.02 5.83 9.97
N LEU A 263 33.01 6.58 10.46
CA LEU A 263 31.61 6.39 10.13
C LEU A 263 31.08 7.65 9.44
N THR A 264 30.28 7.45 8.38
CA THR A 264 29.78 8.57 7.58
C THR A 264 28.25 8.59 7.57
N LEU A 265 27.66 9.71 8.00
CA LEU A 265 26.25 9.99 7.77
C LEU A 265 26.09 10.53 6.34
N VAL A 266 25.29 9.83 5.53
CA VAL A 266 25.05 10.17 4.13
C VAL A 266 23.57 10.25 3.82
N HIS A 267 23.20 11.15 2.93
CA HIS A 267 21.89 11.23 2.31
C HIS A 267 21.90 10.62 0.92
N PHE A 268 20.96 9.72 0.67
CA PHE A 268 20.73 9.14 -0.65
C PHE A 268 19.41 9.63 -1.24
N ALA A 269 19.42 9.98 -2.52
CA ALA A 269 18.23 10.31 -3.33
C ALA A 269 18.16 9.37 -4.56
N PRO A 270 17.54 8.19 -4.42
CA PRO A 270 17.45 7.23 -5.51
C PRO A 270 16.52 7.74 -6.61
N ARG A 271 17.00 7.72 -7.87
CA ARG A 271 16.23 8.05 -9.07
C ARG A 271 15.52 6.83 -9.66
N THR A 272 15.93 5.64 -9.28
CA THR A 272 15.34 4.34 -9.59
C THR A 272 15.00 3.61 -8.29
N GLY A 273 14.34 2.45 -8.36
CA GLY A 273 13.89 1.70 -7.19
C GLY A 273 14.14 0.20 -7.32
N ARG A 274 15.39 -0.24 -7.54
CA ARG A 274 15.74 -1.66 -7.62
C ARG A 274 15.84 -2.27 -6.23
N THR A 275 15.64 -3.57 -6.13
CA THR A 275 15.79 -4.30 -4.87
C THR A 275 17.18 -4.09 -4.27
N HIS A 276 17.22 -3.68 -3.00
CA HIS A 276 18.45 -3.38 -2.26
C HIS A 276 19.37 -2.32 -2.92
N GLN A 277 18.85 -1.45 -3.76
CA GLN A 277 19.64 -0.51 -4.56
C GLN A 277 20.65 0.28 -3.73
N LEU A 278 20.20 0.99 -2.68
CA LEU A 278 21.08 1.83 -1.85
C LEU A 278 22.15 1.01 -1.12
N ARG A 279 21.80 -0.18 -0.68
CA ARG A 279 22.70 -1.08 0.04
C ARG A 279 23.81 -1.58 -0.90
N ARG A 280 23.46 -1.98 -2.13
CA ARG A 280 24.42 -2.40 -3.15
C ARG A 280 25.28 -1.23 -3.63
N HIS A 281 24.69 -0.07 -3.93
CA HIS A 281 25.46 1.10 -4.35
C HIS A 281 26.47 1.53 -3.28
N ALA A 282 26.10 1.49 -2.00
CA ALA A 282 27.01 1.79 -0.91
C ALA A 282 28.16 0.77 -0.83
N ALA A 283 27.84 -0.52 -0.89
CA ALA A 283 28.85 -1.59 -0.76
C ALA A 283 29.69 -1.77 -2.02
N ASP A 284 29.04 -1.94 -3.18
CA ASP A 284 29.70 -2.41 -4.39
C ASP A 284 30.41 -1.27 -5.15
N VAL A 285 29.86 -0.04 -5.09
CA VAL A 285 30.37 1.12 -5.83
C VAL A 285 31.13 2.08 -4.94
N LEU A 286 30.51 2.55 -3.85
CA LEU A 286 31.16 3.49 -2.93
C LEU A 286 32.20 2.80 -2.04
N ARG A 287 32.24 1.47 -1.97
CA ARG A 287 33.11 0.68 -1.09
C ARG A 287 32.95 0.98 0.40
N CYS A 288 31.82 1.59 0.75
CA CYS A 288 31.44 1.99 2.10
C CYS A 288 30.08 1.36 2.44
N PRO A 289 30.02 0.07 2.87
CA PRO A 289 28.78 -0.60 3.15
C PRO A 289 28.02 0.05 4.30
N ILE A 290 26.70 -0.08 4.31
CA ILE A 290 25.85 0.50 5.35
C ILE A 290 26.05 -0.26 6.67
N VAL A 291 26.20 0.46 7.76
CA VAL A 291 26.33 -0.11 9.11
C VAL A 291 25.17 -1.08 9.40
N GLY A 292 25.51 -2.27 9.83
CA GLY A 292 24.56 -3.32 10.19
C GLY A 292 23.90 -4.04 9.02
N ASP A 293 24.46 -3.90 7.81
CA ASP A 293 24.01 -4.61 6.62
C ASP A 293 24.64 -6.01 6.52
N ALA A 294 23.99 -7.02 7.08
CA ALA A 294 24.51 -8.39 7.10
C ALA A 294 24.60 -9.07 5.71
N LEU A 295 24.06 -8.45 4.64
CA LEU A 295 24.08 -9.05 3.29
C LEU A 295 25.20 -8.49 2.41
N TYR A 296 25.59 -7.22 2.63
CA TYR A 296 26.50 -6.50 1.74
C TYR A 296 27.70 -5.88 2.46
N ASP A 297 27.93 -6.21 3.74
CA ASP A 297 29.03 -5.66 4.54
C ASP A 297 30.40 -6.29 4.25
N GLY A 298 30.49 -7.24 3.34
CA GLY A 298 31.73 -7.90 2.96
C GLY A 298 32.36 -8.81 4.03
N GLY A 299 31.77 -8.93 5.22
CA GLY A 299 32.25 -9.80 6.29
C GLY A 299 33.53 -9.34 7.00
N GLY A 300 34.03 -8.13 6.72
CA GLY A 300 35.22 -7.59 7.35
C GLY A 300 35.09 -7.38 8.87
N ALA A 301 36.23 -7.28 9.59
CA ALA A 301 36.26 -7.14 11.04
C ALA A 301 35.45 -5.93 11.54
N ALA A 302 35.53 -4.78 10.87
CA ALA A 302 34.74 -3.61 11.16
C ALA A 302 33.24 -3.87 11.08
N ALA A 303 32.79 -4.49 9.99
CA ALA A 303 31.39 -4.81 9.75
C ALA A 303 30.82 -5.76 10.82
N MET A 304 31.59 -6.76 11.21
CA MET A 304 31.20 -7.74 12.25
C MET A 304 30.88 -7.08 13.59
N GLN A 305 31.56 -6.01 13.94
CA GLN A 305 31.34 -5.28 15.21
C GLN A 305 30.01 -4.54 15.27
N PHE A 306 29.40 -4.27 14.11
CA PHE A 306 28.14 -3.52 14.01
C PHE A 306 26.93 -4.39 13.61
N ARG A 307 27.10 -5.66 13.22
CA ARG A 307 26.02 -6.52 12.70
C ARG A 307 24.79 -6.63 13.58
N ARG A 308 24.94 -6.69 14.89
CA ARG A 308 23.84 -6.85 15.85
C ARG A 308 23.03 -5.58 16.09
N ARG A 309 23.43 -4.44 15.53
CA ARG A 309 22.78 -3.14 15.73
C ARG A 309 21.61 -2.88 14.76
N GLY A 310 21.37 -3.80 13.82
CA GLY A 310 20.40 -3.65 12.74
C GLY A 310 20.86 -2.63 11.69
N LEU A 311 20.17 -2.58 10.57
CA LEU A 311 20.52 -1.73 9.43
C LEU A 311 20.33 -0.23 9.75
N PHE A 312 21.33 0.58 9.47
CA PHE A 312 21.30 2.04 9.58
C PHE A 312 20.92 2.67 8.24
N LEU A 313 19.70 2.37 7.78
CA LEU A 313 19.08 2.93 6.58
C LEU A 313 17.64 3.32 6.87
N CYS A 314 17.30 4.59 6.65
CA CYS A 314 15.98 5.16 6.95
C CYS A 314 15.47 6.01 5.78
N ALA A 315 14.27 5.71 5.27
CA ALA A 315 13.54 6.56 4.34
C ALA A 315 12.95 7.76 5.09
N ARG A 316 13.59 8.94 5.01
CA ARG A 316 13.24 10.12 5.81
C ARG A 316 12.31 11.10 5.13
N TYR A 317 12.35 11.17 3.80
CA TYR A 317 11.63 12.17 3.04
C TYR A 317 10.88 11.56 1.86
N LEU A 318 9.67 12.04 1.66
CA LEU A 318 8.81 11.69 0.54
C LEU A 318 8.09 12.94 0.05
N GLU A 319 8.16 13.20 -1.28
CA GLU A 319 7.45 14.30 -1.93
C GLU A 319 6.79 13.79 -3.21
N LEU A 320 5.52 14.15 -3.39
CA LEU A 320 4.74 13.88 -4.59
C LEU A 320 3.63 14.92 -4.75
N ASP A 321 3.11 15.08 -5.97
CA ASP A 321 1.87 15.79 -6.17
C ASP A 321 0.72 14.93 -5.62
N HIS A 322 -0.27 15.57 -4.97
CA HIS A 322 -1.36 14.82 -4.36
C HIS A 322 -2.20 14.11 -5.44
N PRO A 323 -2.43 12.76 -5.34
CA PRO A 323 -3.05 11.99 -6.43
C PRO A 323 -4.51 12.34 -6.70
N CYS A 324 -5.22 12.88 -5.70
CA CYS A 324 -6.66 13.14 -5.76
C CYS A 324 -7.02 14.62 -5.55
N VAL A 325 -6.06 15.47 -5.16
CA VAL A 325 -6.30 16.91 -4.98
C VAL A 325 -5.41 17.68 -5.95
N PRO A 326 -5.96 18.20 -7.06
CA PRO A 326 -5.17 18.90 -8.07
C PRO A 326 -4.47 20.14 -7.49
N GLY A 327 -3.19 20.33 -7.85
CA GLY A 327 -2.38 21.47 -7.42
C GLY A 327 -1.78 21.34 -6.02
N GLU A 328 -2.21 20.38 -5.22
CA GLU A 328 -1.61 20.12 -3.90
C GLU A 328 -0.34 19.28 -4.05
N ARG A 329 0.70 19.66 -3.29
CA ARG A 329 1.95 18.92 -3.18
C ARG A 329 2.19 18.45 -1.77
N LEU A 330 2.22 17.14 -1.60
CA LEU A 330 2.51 16.50 -0.33
C LEU A 330 4.02 16.39 -0.12
N ARG A 331 4.49 16.88 1.03
CA ARG A 331 5.87 16.73 1.51
C ARG A 331 5.83 16.21 2.93
N VAL A 332 6.45 15.08 3.16
CA VAL A 332 6.54 14.47 4.49
C VAL A 332 7.99 14.18 4.81
N GLU A 333 8.47 14.67 5.94
CA GLU A 333 9.80 14.42 6.45
C GLU A 333 9.72 13.99 7.91
N ILE A 334 10.56 13.03 8.30
CA ILE A 334 10.72 12.59 9.69
C ILE A 334 12.14 12.88 10.18
N PRO A 335 12.32 13.11 11.48
CA PRO A 335 13.64 13.28 12.05
C PRO A 335 14.52 12.04 11.84
N LEU A 336 15.82 12.22 11.91
CA LEU A 336 16.77 11.11 11.93
C LEU A 336 16.45 10.21 13.12
N PRO A 337 16.41 8.89 12.98
CA PRO A 337 16.20 8.00 14.12
C PRO A 337 17.35 8.18 15.14
N ALA A 338 17.03 8.37 16.42
CA ALA A 338 18.00 8.66 17.48
C ALA A 338 19.22 7.71 17.48
N LYS A 339 19.00 6.42 17.17
CA LYS A 339 20.09 5.45 17.09
C LYS A 339 21.24 5.84 16.14
N PHE A 340 20.97 6.71 15.11
CA PHE A 340 21.99 7.16 14.15
C PHE A 340 22.92 8.18 14.84
N ASP A 341 22.35 9.22 15.44
CA ASP A 341 23.11 10.21 16.18
C ASP A 341 23.81 9.60 17.40
N ASP A 342 23.12 8.72 18.14
CA ASP A 342 23.70 7.98 19.27
C ASP A 342 24.91 7.11 18.89
N LEU A 343 24.90 6.52 17.68
CA LEU A 343 26.05 5.73 17.22
C LEU A 343 27.22 6.65 16.88
N LEU A 344 26.97 7.70 16.10
CA LEU A 344 28.01 8.63 15.65
C LEU A 344 28.66 9.36 16.84
N ALA A 345 27.85 9.85 17.78
CA ALA A 345 28.35 10.51 18.99
C ALA A 345 29.21 9.53 19.80
N ARG A 346 28.73 8.32 20.09
CA ARG A 346 29.50 7.33 20.86
C ARG A 346 30.82 6.93 20.22
N GLU A 347 30.87 6.81 18.89
CA GLU A 347 32.13 6.45 18.21
C GLU A 347 33.10 7.64 18.20
N SER A 348 32.62 8.90 18.05
CA SER A 348 33.42 10.12 18.19
C SER A 348 34.01 10.25 19.59
N ASP A 349 33.15 10.19 20.63
CA ASP A 349 33.58 10.30 22.04
C ASP A 349 34.57 9.20 22.44
N ARG A 350 34.39 8.01 21.90
CA ARG A 350 35.28 6.89 22.14
C ARG A 350 36.63 7.10 21.47
N PHE A 351 36.63 7.59 20.25
CA PHE A 351 37.88 7.92 19.54
C PHE A 351 38.66 9.00 20.29
N GLU A 352 38.01 10.11 20.69
CA GLU A 352 38.62 11.22 21.43
C GLU A 352 39.22 10.77 22.76
N ARG A 353 38.66 9.77 23.43
CA ARG A 353 39.18 9.27 24.73
C ARG A 353 40.31 8.25 24.63
N LEU A 354 40.45 7.55 23.48
CA LEU A 354 41.34 6.40 23.35
C LEU A 354 42.36 6.52 22.21
N ALA A 355 42.24 7.57 21.37
CA ALA A 355 43.24 7.94 20.36
C ALA A 355 44.18 9.00 20.91
#